data_895f3eeb3a42d5f3e48c29826aaba83e
#
_entry.id   895f3eeb3a42d5f3e48c29826aaba83e
#
_cell.length_a   1.000
_cell.length_b   1.000
_cell.length_c   1.000
_cell.angle_alpha   90.00
_cell.angle_beta   90.00
_cell.angle_gamma   90.00
#
_symmetry.space_group_name_H-M   'P 1'
#
loop_
_entity.id
_entity.type
_entity.pdbx_description
1 polymer ?
#
loop_
_entity_poly.entity_id
_entity_poly.type
_entity_poly.pdbx_seq_one_letter_code
_entity_poly.pdbx_strand_id
1 'polypeptide(L)'
;MKYLKFIPIFFITTLCFSQNDKDFYDIIEKVSEKRIENNIIKLVSFGTRHTLSDTVSIKTGIGAARRWIKKSFEKISKNCNNCLEVFDQKNFFKKNKRRLVNDVWINNVIAIQRGKKYPNRYVIMSGDIDSRVSDPNDFTSLSPGANDNASGMAGVIEAAKVLSNYEFDNSIIYAGLS
;
A
#
# COMPACT_ATOMS: atom_id res chain seq x y z
N MET A 1 2.89 -2.09 -76.69
CA MET A 1 3.52 -2.80 -75.57
C MET A 1 3.41 -1.94 -74.30
N LYS A 2 2.53 -2.32 -73.36
CA LYS A 2 2.34 -1.60 -72.07
C LYS A 2 3.29 -2.22 -71.05
N TYR A 3 4.24 -1.46 -70.55
CA TYR A 3 5.14 -1.90 -69.49
C TYR A 3 4.37 -1.86 -68.14
N LEU A 4 4.13 -3.03 -67.56
CA LEU A 4 3.59 -3.18 -66.23
C LEU A 4 4.71 -2.88 -65.22
N LYS A 5 4.64 -1.74 -64.53
CA LYS A 5 5.57 -1.38 -63.47
C LYS A 5 5.28 -2.22 -62.26
N PHE A 6 6.13 -3.16 -61.90
CA PHE A 6 6.10 -3.93 -60.69
C PHE A 6 6.60 -3.03 -59.53
N ILE A 7 5.71 -2.67 -58.58
CA ILE A 7 6.07 -2.01 -57.33
C ILE A 7 6.32 -3.12 -56.31
N PRO A 8 7.53 -3.31 -55.81
CA PRO A 8 7.75 -4.27 -54.73
C PRO A 8 7.14 -3.74 -53.44
N ILE A 9 6.08 -4.42 -52.93
CA ILE A 9 5.56 -4.17 -51.60
C ILE A 9 6.52 -4.70 -50.58
N PHE A 10 7.24 -3.79 -49.95
CA PHE A 10 8.13 -4.11 -48.82
C PHE A 10 7.27 -4.36 -47.58
N PHE A 11 7.08 -5.63 -47.22
CA PHE A 11 6.41 -6.00 -45.96
C PHE A 11 7.38 -5.68 -44.80
N ILE A 12 7.19 -4.51 -44.16
CA ILE A 12 7.84 -4.19 -42.89
C ILE A 12 7.13 -5.00 -41.81
N THR A 13 7.64 -6.17 -41.49
CA THR A 13 7.25 -6.90 -40.27
C THR A 13 7.81 -6.13 -39.08
N THR A 14 6.97 -5.36 -38.42
CA THR A 14 7.30 -4.87 -37.08
C THR A 14 7.37 -6.08 -36.17
N LEU A 15 8.60 -6.48 -35.81
CA LEU A 15 8.84 -7.41 -34.73
C LEU A 15 8.36 -6.73 -33.44
N CYS A 16 7.15 -7.05 -32.98
CA CYS A 16 6.73 -6.79 -31.62
C CYS A 16 7.64 -7.66 -30.72
N PHE A 17 8.67 -7.05 -30.16
CA PHE A 17 9.37 -7.64 -29.02
C PHE A 17 8.37 -7.60 -27.86
N SER A 18 7.69 -8.70 -27.61
CA SER A 18 7.08 -8.95 -26.30
C SER A 18 8.25 -8.89 -25.32
N GLN A 19 8.24 -7.87 -24.45
CA GLN A 19 9.19 -7.83 -23.35
C GLN A 19 8.94 -9.13 -22.57
N ASN A 20 9.97 -9.96 -22.50
CA ASN A 20 9.92 -11.20 -21.75
C ASN A 20 10.13 -10.81 -20.29
N ASP A 21 9.04 -10.38 -19.63
CA ASP A 21 9.03 -9.89 -18.26
C ASP A 21 9.17 -11.06 -17.26
N LYS A 22 10.29 -11.80 -17.38
CA LYS A 22 10.62 -12.84 -16.41
C LYS A 22 10.58 -12.30 -14.98
N ASP A 23 11.07 -11.09 -14.78
CA ASP A 23 11.06 -10.41 -13.49
C ASP A 23 9.64 -10.11 -13.02
N PHE A 24 8.72 -9.80 -13.94
CA PHE A 24 7.32 -9.55 -13.61
C PHE A 24 6.61 -10.82 -13.11
N TYR A 25 6.78 -11.95 -13.78
CA TYR A 25 6.22 -13.22 -13.33
C TYR A 25 6.86 -13.69 -12.03
N ASP A 26 8.16 -13.50 -11.85
CA ASP A 26 8.86 -13.82 -10.60
C ASP A 26 8.32 -12.99 -9.40
N ILE A 27 7.96 -11.73 -9.63
CA ILE A 27 7.28 -10.89 -8.63
C ILE A 27 5.91 -11.44 -8.27
N ILE A 28 5.10 -11.79 -9.27
CA ILE A 28 3.73 -12.30 -9.05
C ILE A 28 3.77 -13.61 -8.27
N GLU A 29 4.65 -14.54 -8.62
CA GLU A 29 4.78 -15.83 -7.96
C GLU A 29 5.20 -15.72 -6.48
N LYS A 30 5.83 -14.62 -6.08
CA LYS A 30 6.22 -14.37 -4.68
C LYS A 30 5.09 -13.83 -3.81
N VAL A 31 3.95 -13.42 -4.39
CA VAL A 31 2.78 -13.00 -3.64
C VAL A 31 2.18 -14.19 -2.90
N SER A 32 1.85 -14.00 -1.63
CA SER A 32 1.30 -15.08 -0.79
C SER A 32 -0.09 -14.74 -0.27
N GLU A 33 -1.08 -15.46 -0.75
CA GLU A 33 -2.46 -15.39 -0.24
C GLU A 33 -2.49 -15.59 1.29
N LYS A 34 -1.70 -16.52 1.81
CA LYS A 34 -1.67 -16.80 3.25
C LYS A 34 -1.11 -15.63 4.07
N ARG A 35 -0.12 -14.89 3.55
CA ARG A 35 0.35 -13.68 4.23
C ARG A 35 -0.70 -12.58 4.20
N ILE A 36 -1.38 -12.40 3.08
CA ILE A 36 -2.49 -11.44 2.95
C ILE A 36 -3.59 -11.78 3.93
N GLU A 37 -4.06 -13.02 3.97
CA GLU A 37 -5.07 -13.51 4.92
C GLU A 37 -4.67 -13.24 6.37
N ASN A 38 -3.45 -13.59 6.76
CA ASN A 38 -2.95 -13.37 8.11
C ASN A 38 -2.90 -11.88 8.48
N ASN A 39 -2.55 -11.02 7.54
CA ASN A 39 -2.54 -9.57 7.74
C ASN A 39 -3.96 -9.03 7.92
N ILE A 40 -4.93 -9.52 7.13
CA ILE A 40 -6.35 -9.15 7.29
C ILE A 40 -6.85 -9.58 8.68
N ILE A 41 -6.65 -10.83 9.06
CA ILE A 41 -7.03 -11.38 10.37
C ILE A 41 -6.42 -10.50 11.49
N LYS A 42 -5.15 -10.14 11.36
CA LYS A 42 -4.48 -9.29 12.35
C LYS A 42 -5.09 -7.90 12.44
N LEU A 43 -5.36 -7.25 11.31
CA LEU A 43 -5.99 -5.93 11.29
C LEU A 43 -7.40 -5.96 11.88
N VAL A 44 -8.18 -6.97 11.53
CA VAL A 44 -9.53 -7.21 12.08
C VAL A 44 -9.47 -7.40 13.60
N SER A 45 -8.44 -8.07 14.12
CA SER A 45 -8.31 -8.35 15.56
C SER A 45 -8.14 -7.10 16.43
N PHE A 46 -7.84 -5.94 15.85
CA PHE A 46 -7.79 -4.67 16.59
C PHE A 46 -9.20 -4.08 16.87
N GLY A 47 -10.24 -4.72 16.35
CA GLY A 47 -11.62 -4.29 16.56
C GLY A 47 -11.94 -3.00 15.81
N THR A 48 -12.42 -2.00 16.51
CA THR A 48 -12.72 -0.68 15.94
C THR A 48 -11.43 0.06 15.66
N ARG A 49 -11.18 0.37 14.38
CA ARG A 49 -10.04 1.18 13.95
C ARG A 49 -10.45 2.59 13.49
N HIS A 50 -11.60 3.07 13.98
CA HIS A 50 -12.05 4.43 13.67
C HIS A 50 -10.97 5.46 14.02
N THR A 51 -10.82 6.52 13.21
CA THR A 51 -9.80 7.58 13.39
C THR A 51 -9.80 8.18 14.81
N LEU A 52 -10.99 8.27 15.47
CA LEU A 52 -11.15 8.75 16.84
C LEU A 52 -11.16 7.62 17.90
N SER A 53 -10.91 6.36 17.52
CA SER A 53 -10.86 5.25 18.49
C SER A 53 -9.57 5.31 19.33
N ASP A 54 -9.41 4.34 20.23
CA ASP A 54 -8.28 4.29 21.17
C ASP A 54 -6.92 4.36 20.45
N THR A 55 -6.10 5.33 20.85
CA THR A 55 -4.75 5.53 20.34
C THR A 55 -3.65 5.01 21.26
N VAL A 56 -4.00 4.65 22.52
CA VAL A 56 -3.06 4.27 23.59
C VAL A 56 -2.92 2.75 23.71
N SER A 57 -4.03 2.02 23.68
CA SER A 57 -4.04 0.56 23.80
C SER A 57 -3.08 -0.10 22.80
N ILE A 58 -2.37 -1.12 23.27
CA ILE A 58 -1.49 -1.94 22.43
C ILE A 58 -2.23 -3.12 21.76
N LYS A 59 -3.49 -3.36 22.14
CA LYS A 59 -4.29 -4.51 21.70
C LYS A 59 -5.42 -4.13 20.75
N THR A 60 -6.01 -2.95 20.91
CA THR A 60 -7.23 -2.52 20.18
C THR A 60 -7.10 -1.09 19.69
N GLY A 61 -8.00 -0.69 18.81
CA GLY A 61 -8.09 0.67 18.28
C GLY A 61 -7.11 1.01 17.18
N ILE A 62 -7.28 2.23 16.66
CA ILE A 62 -6.46 2.76 15.56
C ILE A 62 -4.98 2.85 15.93
N GLY A 63 -4.68 3.19 17.19
CA GLY A 63 -3.29 3.29 17.66
C GLY A 63 -2.54 1.96 17.63
N ALA A 64 -3.21 0.85 18.01
CA ALA A 64 -2.63 -0.49 17.95
C ALA A 64 -2.37 -0.91 16.50
N ALA A 65 -3.31 -0.64 15.59
CA ALA A 65 -3.19 -0.94 14.16
C ALA A 65 -2.02 -0.17 13.53
N ARG A 66 -1.92 1.16 13.75
CA ARG A 66 -0.82 2.00 13.25
C ARG A 66 0.55 1.47 13.69
N ARG A 67 0.70 1.17 14.99
CA ARG A 67 1.95 0.63 15.53
C ARG A 67 2.31 -0.73 14.94
N TRP A 68 1.32 -1.59 14.71
CA TRP A 68 1.56 -2.89 14.11
C TRP A 68 1.97 -2.77 12.63
N ILE A 69 1.32 -1.91 11.84
CA ILE A 69 1.69 -1.65 10.44
C ILE A 69 3.12 -1.10 10.36
N LYS A 70 3.45 -0.11 11.21
CA LYS A 70 4.80 0.45 11.27
C LYS A 70 5.84 -0.62 11.55
N LYS A 71 5.63 -1.46 12.57
CA LYS A 71 6.51 -2.59 12.89
C LYS A 71 6.61 -3.59 11.73
N SER A 72 5.53 -3.79 10.96
CA SER A 72 5.55 -4.65 9.79
C SER A 72 6.47 -4.10 8.70
N PHE A 73 6.39 -2.82 8.38
CA PHE A 73 7.30 -2.15 7.45
C PHE A 73 8.75 -2.13 7.95
N GLU A 74 8.97 -1.85 9.23
CA GLU A 74 10.30 -1.89 9.85
C GLU A 74 10.92 -3.31 9.77
N LYS A 75 10.11 -4.35 9.98
CA LYS A 75 10.55 -5.75 9.83
C LYS A 75 10.90 -6.06 8.38
N ILE A 76 10.11 -5.59 7.42
CA ILE A 76 10.40 -5.74 6.00
C ILE A 76 11.72 -5.04 5.68
N SER A 77 11.88 -3.78 6.12
CA SER A 77 13.10 -2.99 5.91
C SER A 77 14.36 -3.70 6.42
N LYS A 78 14.31 -4.25 7.63
CA LYS A 78 15.43 -5.03 8.18
C LYS A 78 15.82 -6.22 7.32
N ASN A 79 14.85 -6.89 6.70
CA ASN A 79 15.09 -8.07 5.86
C ASN A 79 15.68 -7.74 4.48
N CYS A 80 15.65 -6.48 4.07
CA CYS A 80 16.24 -5.98 2.82
C CYS A 80 17.37 -4.96 3.08
N ASN A 81 18.15 -5.14 4.13
CA ASN A 81 19.27 -4.26 4.47
C ASN A 81 18.87 -2.78 4.66
N ASN A 82 17.75 -2.54 5.35
CA ASN A 82 17.18 -1.22 5.60
C ASN A 82 16.79 -0.45 4.32
N CYS A 83 16.24 -1.17 3.35
CA CYS A 83 15.85 -0.61 2.06
C CYS A 83 14.61 0.31 2.10
N LEU A 84 13.85 0.32 3.22
CA LEU A 84 12.68 1.18 3.39
C LEU A 84 12.95 2.25 4.45
N GLU A 85 12.62 3.50 4.11
CA GLU A 85 12.52 4.60 5.07
C GLU A 85 11.12 4.57 5.70
N VAL A 86 11.01 4.24 6.99
CA VAL A 86 9.70 4.07 7.67
C VAL A 86 9.48 5.17 8.69
N PHE A 87 8.37 5.90 8.58
CA PHE A 87 8.04 6.99 9.49
C PHE A 87 6.53 7.21 9.64
N ASP A 88 6.17 7.98 10.66
CA ASP A 88 4.82 8.46 10.90
C ASP A 88 4.65 9.86 10.32
N GLN A 89 3.63 10.07 9.48
CA GLN A 89 3.21 11.39 9.02
C GLN A 89 2.01 11.85 9.86
N LYS A 90 2.20 12.85 10.72
CA LYS A 90 1.18 13.33 11.66
C LYS A 90 0.68 14.71 11.29
N ASN A 91 -0.63 14.87 11.25
CA ASN A 91 -1.29 16.14 11.03
C ASN A 91 -2.38 16.35 12.09
N PHE A 92 -2.44 17.57 12.64
CA PHE A 92 -3.46 17.96 13.60
C PHE A 92 -4.68 18.55 12.89
N PHE A 93 -5.85 18.06 13.25
CA PHE A 93 -7.15 18.55 12.74
C PHE A 93 -8.03 18.96 13.89
N LYS A 94 -8.58 20.16 13.78
CA LYS A 94 -9.60 20.64 14.72
C LYS A 94 -10.94 19.99 14.42
N LYS A 95 -11.74 19.80 15.48
CA LYS A 95 -13.12 19.32 15.36
C LYS A 95 -13.91 20.15 14.34
N ASN A 96 -14.81 19.50 13.65
CA ASN A 96 -15.71 20.14 12.70
C ASN A 96 -17.14 19.56 12.86
N LYS A 97 -18.12 20.25 12.25
CA LYS A 97 -19.53 19.83 12.37
C LYS A 97 -19.91 18.61 11.51
N ARG A 98 -18.94 17.99 10.80
CA ARG A 98 -19.25 16.90 9.85
C ARG A 98 -18.80 15.53 10.35
N ARG A 99 -17.49 15.32 10.53
CA ARG A 99 -16.90 14.01 10.82
C ARG A 99 -15.96 13.99 12.02
N LEU A 100 -15.47 15.13 12.46
CA LEU A 100 -14.55 15.21 13.58
C LEU A 100 -15.27 15.86 14.76
N VAL A 101 -15.82 15.02 15.65
CA VAL A 101 -16.49 15.46 16.88
C VAL A 101 -15.49 15.95 17.93
N ASN A 102 -14.23 15.56 17.83
CA ASN A 102 -13.11 15.96 18.67
C ASN A 102 -11.94 16.44 17.84
N ASP A 103 -11.06 17.24 18.45
CA ASP A 103 -9.72 17.51 17.89
C ASP A 103 -8.92 16.20 17.82
N VAL A 104 -8.19 16.00 16.72
CA VAL A 104 -7.50 14.73 16.49
C VAL A 104 -6.16 14.88 15.76
N TRP A 105 -5.19 14.07 16.16
CA TRP A 105 -4.01 13.81 15.38
C TRP A 105 -4.23 12.63 14.44
N ILE A 106 -4.32 12.91 13.14
CA ILE A 106 -4.32 11.86 12.12
C ILE A 106 -2.88 11.46 11.86
N ASN A 107 -2.62 10.16 11.92
CA ASN A 107 -1.27 9.61 11.79
C ASN A 107 -1.24 8.53 10.71
N ASN A 108 -0.73 8.87 9.54
CA ASN A 108 -0.45 7.92 8.49
C ASN A 108 0.89 7.21 8.74
N VAL A 109 1.00 5.97 8.30
CA VAL A 109 2.23 5.19 8.36
C VAL A 109 2.80 5.06 6.96
N ILE A 110 4.01 5.57 6.76
CA ILE A 110 4.64 5.66 5.45
C ILE A 110 5.91 4.83 5.43
N ALA A 111 6.11 4.09 4.34
CA ALA A 111 7.37 3.45 4.01
C ALA A 111 7.77 3.82 2.58
N ILE A 112 9.02 4.23 2.36
CA ILE A 112 9.54 4.65 1.06
C ILE A 112 10.69 3.74 0.66
N GLN A 113 10.57 3.11 -0.48
CA GLN A 113 11.65 2.44 -1.20
C GLN A 113 12.21 3.39 -2.25
N ARG A 114 13.46 3.81 -2.08
CA ARG A 114 14.06 4.79 -2.99
C ARG A 114 14.42 4.19 -4.34
N GLY A 115 14.06 4.89 -5.40
CA GLY A 115 14.43 4.55 -6.76
C GLY A 115 15.90 4.87 -7.04
N LYS A 116 16.53 4.06 -7.89
CA LYS A 116 17.96 4.22 -8.25
C LYS A 116 18.21 5.38 -9.20
N LYS A 117 17.36 5.53 -10.21
CA LYS A 117 17.59 6.50 -11.29
C LYS A 117 16.83 7.81 -11.09
N TYR A 118 15.58 7.70 -10.62
CA TYR A 118 14.69 8.84 -10.44
C TYR A 118 14.09 8.85 -9.02
N PRO A 119 14.91 9.08 -7.98
CA PRO A 119 14.46 8.97 -6.59
C PRO A 119 13.38 9.98 -6.20
N ASN A 120 13.18 11.03 -6.99
CA ASN A 120 12.15 12.05 -6.80
C ASN A 120 10.87 11.83 -7.64
N ARG A 121 10.79 10.69 -8.37
CA ARG A 121 9.57 10.25 -9.03
C ARG A 121 8.97 9.11 -8.24
N TYR A 122 7.67 9.19 -7.97
CA TYR A 122 7.01 8.29 -7.03
C TYR A 122 5.86 7.53 -7.68
N VAL A 123 5.77 6.25 -7.34
CA VAL A 123 4.55 5.43 -7.46
C VAL A 123 4.03 5.24 -6.05
N ILE A 124 2.74 5.49 -5.81
CA ILE A 124 2.12 5.38 -4.49
C ILE A 124 1.16 4.21 -4.48
N MET A 125 1.33 3.32 -3.51
CA MET A 125 0.40 2.26 -3.16
C MET A 125 -0.16 2.57 -1.78
N SER A 126 -1.47 2.70 -1.65
CA SER A 126 -2.11 3.06 -0.38
C SER A 126 -3.23 2.12 0.00
N GLY A 127 -3.46 1.99 1.31
CA GLY A 127 -4.61 1.34 1.91
C GLY A 127 -5.02 2.08 3.18
N ASP A 128 -6.31 2.04 3.53
CA ASP A 128 -6.80 2.72 4.71
C ASP A 128 -6.58 1.85 5.95
N ILE A 129 -6.05 2.45 7.01
CA ILE A 129 -5.86 1.79 8.30
C ILE A 129 -7.18 1.76 9.05
N ASP A 130 -7.94 2.85 8.94
CA ASP A 130 -9.16 3.02 9.70
C ASP A 130 -10.29 2.10 9.22
N SER A 131 -11.29 1.97 10.07
CA SER A 131 -12.54 1.27 9.79
C SER A 131 -13.67 1.96 10.56
N ARG A 132 -14.88 1.90 10.06
CA ARG A 132 -16.03 2.52 10.72
C ARG A 132 -17.31 1.76 10.48
N VAL A 133 -18.30 1.98 11.34
CA VAL A 133 -19.70 1.63 11.09
C VAL A 133 -20.37 2.70 10.21
N SER A 134 -21.65 2.52 9.89
CA SER A 134 -22.39 3.45 9.02
C SER A 134 -22.46 4.87 9.56
N ASP A 135 -22.59 5.03 10.89
CA ASP A 135 -22.50 6.36 11.53
C ASP A 135 -21.03 6.80 11.61
N PRO A 136 -20.62 7.86 10.90
CA PRO A 136 -19.25 8.36 10.91
C PRO A 136 -18.82 8.99 12.24
N ASN A 137 -19.72 9.18 13.19
CA ASN A 137 -19.43 9.73 14.52
C ASN A 137 -19.36 8.64 15.60
N ASP A 138 -19.73 7.41 15.27
CA ASP A 138 -19.60 6.28 16.19
C ASP A 138 -18.21 5.66 16.08
N PHE A 139 -17.34 6.05 17.01
CA PHE A 139 -15.98 5.56 17.12
C PHE A 139 -15.81 4.48 18.20
N THR A 140 -16.91 3.97 18.76
CA THR A 140 -16.94 3.00 19.86
C THR A 140 -17.47 1.64 19.46
N SER A 141 -18.45 1.58 18.58
CA SER A 141 -19.02 0.32 18.09
C SER A 141 -18.00 -0.53 17.35
N LEU A 142 -18.14 -1.82 17.47
CA LEU A 142 -17.23 -2.78 16.83
C LEU A 142 -17.27 -2.64 15.31
N SER A 143 -16.14 -2.32 14.71
CA SER A 143 -15.97 -2.14 13.27
C SER A 143 -14.70 -2.86 12.78
N PRO A 144 -14.75 -4.19 12.59
CA PRO A 144 -13.58 -4.96 12.22
C PRO A 144 -13.05 -4.64 10.80
N GLY A 145 -13.90 -4.14 9.88
CA GLY A 145 -13.52 -3.62 8.58
C GLY A 145 -12.58 -4.55 7.80
N ALA A 146 -12.97 -5.82 7.58
CA ALA A 146 -12.12 -6.78 6.88
C ALA A 146 -11.92 -6.41 5.41
N ASN A 147 -13.03 -6.12 4.71
CA ASN A 147 -13.01 -5.68 3.32
C ASN A 147 -12.72 -4.20 3.17
N ASP A 148 -13.27 -3.37 4.05
CA ASP A 148 -13.06 -1.90 4.09
C ASP A 148 -12.34 -1.50 5.41
N ASN A 149 -11.00 -1.32 5.42
CA ASN A 149 -10.11 -1.58 4.32
C ASN A 149 -8.88 -2.40 4.77
N ALA A 150 -9.05 -3.38 5.69
CA ALA A 150 -7.97 -4.27 6.10
C ALA A 150 -7.39 -5.05 4.90
N SER A 151 -8.24 -5.40 3.90
CA SER A 151 -7.79 -6.09 2.68
C SER A 151 -6.84 -5.23 1.84
N GLY A 152 -7.17 -3.95 1.62
CA GLY A 152 -6.30 -3.02 0.90
C GLY A 152 -4.97 -2.80 1.63
N MET A 153 -5.03 -2.58 2.96
CA MET A 153 -3.80 -2.42 3.75
C MET A 153 -2.95 -3.68 3.77
N ALA A 154 -3.56 -4.87 3.82
CA ALA A 154 -2.84 -6.14 3.72
C ALA A 154 -2.13 -6.29 2.37
N GLY A 155 -2.78 -5.85 1.28
CA GLY A 155 -2.18 -5.79 -0.05
C GLY A 155 -0.97 -4.86 -0.12
N VAL A 156 -1.04 -3.69 0.51
CA VAL A 156 0.09 -2.74 0.60
C VAL A 156 1.27 -3.34 1.36
N ILE A 157 1.02 -4.01 2.49
CA ILE A 157 2.07 -4.69 3.27
C ILE A 157 2.69 -5.83 2.46
N GLU A 158 1.88 -6.61 1.74
CA GLU A 158 2.38 -7.69 0.89
C GLU A 158 3.21 -7.15 -0.28
N ALA A 159 2.75 -6.08 -0.93
CA ALA A 159 3.50 -5.42 -1.98
C ALA A 159 4.86 -4.92 -1.47
N ALA A 160 4.89 -4.24 -0.31
CA ALA A 160 6.15 -3.83 0.32
C ALA A 160 7.07 -5.02 0.58
N LYS A 161 6.52 -6.16 1.04
CA LYS A 161 7.27 -7.39 1.33
C LYS A 161 7.89 -8.02 0.08
N VAL A 162 7.16 -8.04 -1.02
CA VAL A 162 7.62 -8.64 -2.28
C VAL A 162 8.57 -7.70 -3.01
N LEU A 163 8.13 -6.44 -3.23
CA LEU A 163 8.85 -5.48 -4.06
C LEU A 163 10.14 -4.97 -3.41
N SER A 164 10.26 -5.02 -2.07
CA SER A 164 11.50 -4.65 -1.37
C SER A 164 12.72 -5.51 -1.73
N ASN A 165 12.51 -6.65 -2.41
CA ASN A 165 13.60 -7.51 -2.89
C ASN A 165 14.09 -7.14 -4.31
N TYR A 166 13.51 -6.12 -4.91
CA TYR A 166 13.82 -5.67 -6.26
C TYR A 166 14.23 -4.20 -6.26
N GLU A 167 14.93 -3.80 -7.31
CA GLU A 167 15.37 -2.44 -7.53
C GLU A 167 14.55 -1.81 -8.65
N PHE A 168 14.11 -0.57 -8.44
CA PHE A 168 13.30 0.18 -9.40
C PHE A 168 13.96 1.50 -9.75
N ASP A 169 13.68 2.02 -10.94
CA ASP A 169 14.14 3.34 -11.36
C ASP A 169 13.48 4.45 -10.55
N ASN A 170 12.18 4.34 -10.28
CA ASN A 170 11.39 5.29 -9.50
C ASN A 170 11.22 4.81 -8.06
N SER A 171 10.99 5.76 -7.16
CA SER A 171 10.65 5.43 -5.76
C SER A 171 9.24 4.88 -5.64
N ILE A 172 9.05 3.97 -4.68
CA ILE A 172 7.72 3.45 -4.31
C ILE A 172 7.39 3.91 -2.89
N ILE A 173 6.20 4.46 -2.72
CA ILE A 173 5.63 4.82 -1.42
C ILE A 173 4.54 3.80 -1.07
N TYR A 174 4.69 3.14 0.07
CA TYR A 174 3.70 2.29 0.68
C TYR A 174 3.06 3.06 1.82
N ALA A 175 1.78 3.40 1.69
CA ALA A 175 1.09 4.30 2.61
C ALA A 175 -0.09 3.63 3.29
N GLY A 176 -0.07 3.59 4.63
CA GLY A 176 -1.24 3.33 5.45
C GLY A 176 -1.87 4.67 5.84
N LEU A 177 -3.07 4.93 5.35
CA LEU A 177 -3.81 6.17 5.58
C LEU A 177 -4.84 5.99 6.71
N SER A 178 -5.15 7.09 7.44
CA SER A 178 -6.08 7.07 8.59
C SER A 178 -7.07 8.20 8.58
#